data_3f6a78f0a4306f59f9fa82bdb49c6bfc
#
_entry.id   3f6a78f0a4306f59f9fa82bdb49c6bfc
#
_cell.length_a   1.000
_cell.length_b   1.000
_cell.length_c   1.000
_cell.angle_alpha   90.00
_cell.angle_beta   90.00
_cell.angle_gamma   90.00
#
_symmetry.space_group_name_H-M   'P 1'
#
loop_
_entity.id
_entity.type
_entity.pdbx_description
1 polymer ?
#
loop_
_entity_poly.entity_id
_entity_poly.type
_entity_poly.pdbx_seq_one_letter_code
_entity_poly.pdbx_strand_id
1 'polypeptide(L)'
;GLAYGTALLSNSGLRHAESVTFNPDIALTPKGFVVSTVEWPGQPHVQVDVVSLHLDFSSEMTRRAQALELIEFMRGRNRPMVVMGDFNADWGASDATVRLIASELALSAYQPDGEGQSTFPYRGKRLDWILVSHGMEFREYRVVSDAVSDHRGVVAELGLGTQFVKNMLQ
;
A
#
# COMPACT_ATOMS: atom_id res chain seq x y z
N GLY A 1 10.45 -22.15 -13.58
CA GLY A 1 10.72 -20.73 -13.45
C GLY A 1 10.29 -20.23 -12.08
N LEU A 2 10.94 -19.19 -11.59
CA LEU A 2 10.52 -18.53 -10.37
C LEU A 2 9.25 -17.69 -10.68
N ALA A 3 8.19 -17.92 -9.89
CA ALA A 3 7.00 -17.10 -9.96
C ALA A 3 7.09 -16.00 -8.88
N TYR A 4 6.95 -14.76 -9.30
CA TYR A 4 6.82 -13.61 -8.40
C TYR A 4 5.35 -13.21 -8.30
N GLY A 5 4.91 -12.79 -7.13
CA GLY A 5 3.55 -12.34 -6.94
C GLY A 5 3.36 -11.63 -5.60
N THR A 6 2.22 -10.95 -5.48
CA THR A 6 1.73 -10.41 -4.23
C THR A 6 0.57 -11.25 -3.72
N ALA A 7 0.38 -11.27 -2.42
CA ALA A 7 -0.72 -11.98 -1.79
C ALA A 7 -1.41 -11.08 -0.77
N LEU A 8 -2.70 -11.31 -0.57
CA LEU A 8 -3.50 -10.72 0.49
C LEU A 8 -4.15 -11.84 1.27
N LEU A 9 -3.91 -11.87 2.58
CA LEU A 9 -4.54 -12.79 3.50
C LEU A 9 -5.34 -12.00 4.53
N SER A 10 -6.50 -12.54 4.93
CA SER A 10 -7.37 -11.89 5.90
C SER A 10 -8.10 -12.95 6.74
N ASN A 11 -8.29 -12.65 8.01
CA ASN A 11 -9.23 -13.38 8.89
C ASN A 11 -10.67 -12.86 8.76
N SER A 12 -10.88 -11.75 8.05
CA SER A 12 -12.18 -11.26 7.61
C SER A 12 -12.46 -11.70 6.18
N GLY A 13 -13.72 -11.77 5.78
CA GLY A 13 -14.09 -12.15 4.42
C GLY A 13 -13.51 -11.16 3.39
N LEU A 14 -12.81 -11.68 2.40
CA LEU A 14 -12.36 -10.92 1.23
C LEU A 14 -13.47 -10.94 0.18
N ARG A 15 -13.90 -9.74 -0.28
CA ARG A 15 -14.94 -9.59 -1.30
C ARG A 15 -14.37 -8.89 -2.53
N HIS A 16 -14.88 -9.24 -3.71
CA HIS A 16 -14.47 -8.62 -4.98
C HIS A 16 -12.94 -8.60 -5.16
N ALA A 17 -12.30 -9.74 -4.84
CA ALA A 17 -10.85 -9.85 -4.98
C ALA A 17 -10.44 -9.91 -6.45
N GLU A 18 -9.48 -9.06 -6.81
CA GLU A 18 -8.91 -8.98 -8.15
C GLU A 18 -7.38 -9.02 -8.06
N SER A 19 -6.75 -9.72 -9.01
CA SER A 19 -5.31 -9.73 -9.20
C SER A 19 -4.99 -9.04 -10.51
N VAL A 20 -4.18 -8.01 -10.47
CA VAL A 20 -3.81 -7.18 -11.62
C VAL A 20 -2.30 -7.28 -11.83
N THR A 21 -1.90 -7.66 -13.03
CA THR A 21 -0.50 -7.60 -13.48
C THR A 21 -0.29 -6.28 -14.21
N PHE A 22 0.74 -5.53 -13.83
CA PHE A 22 1.15 -4.33 -14.56
C PHE A 22 1.60 -4.69 -15.97
N ASN A 23 1.60 -3.71 -16.87
CA ASN A 23 2.05 -3.91 -18.24
C ASN A 23 3.42 -4.61 -18.27
N PRO A 24 3.53 -5.85 -18.78
CA PRO A 24 4.76 -6.61 -18.76
C PRO A 24 5.83 -6.06 -19.72
N ASP A 25 5.44 -5.25 -20.70
CA ASP A 25 6.36 -4.72 -21.73
C ASP A 25 7.33 -3.67 -21.18
N ILE A 26 7.06 -3.15 -19.98
CA ILE A 26 7.87 -2.10 -19.35
C ILE A 26 8.77 -2.59 -18.21
N ALA A 27 8.67 -3.86 -17.82
CA ALA A 27 9.37 -4.39 -16.67
C ALA A 27 10.16 -5.67 -17.01
N LEU A 28 11.33 -5.84 -16.38
CA LEU A 28 12.15 -7.06 -16.52
C LEU A 28 11.49 -8.29 -15.87
N THR A 29 10.68 -8.07 -14.85
CA THR A 29 9.93 -9.12 -14.14
C THR A 29 8.49 -8.69 -13.97
N PRO A 30 7.51 -9.58 -14.22
CA PRO A 30 6.11 -9.27 -13.97
C PRO A 30 5.89 -8.86 -12.51
N LYS A 31 5.27 -7.72 -12.33
CA LYS A 31 4.85 -7.16 -11.04
C LYS A 31 3.37 -6.84 -11.10
N GLY A 32 2.75 -6.59 -9.95
CA GLY A 32 1.33 -6.30 -9.90
C GLY A 32 0.83 -6.01 -8.51
N PHE A 33 -0.48 -6.05 -8.36
CA PHE A 33 -1.15 -5.89 -7.09
C PHE A 33 -2.38 -6.79 -7.00
N VAL A 34 -2.78 -7.06 -5.77
CA VAL A 34 -4.06 -7.68 -5.43
C VAL A 34 -4.89 -6.67 -4.68
N VAL A 35 -6.15 -6.54 -5.03
CA VAL A 35 -7.11 -5.70 -4.31
C VAL A 35 -8.29 -6.53 -3.86
N SER A 36 -8.82 -6.24 -2.67
CA SER A 36 -10.06 -6.82 -2.18
C SER A 36 -10.78 -5.82 -1.29
N THR A 37 -12.09 -5.92 -1.24
CA THR A 37 -12.93 -5.17 -0.30
C THR A 37 -13.12 -5.96 0.98
N VAL A 38 -12.92 -5.33 2.13
CA VAL A 38 -13.18 -5.89 3.45
C VAL A 38 -14.20 -5.04 4.20
N GLU A 39 -15.00 -5.66 5.06
CA GLU A 39 -15.83 -4.95 6.02
C GLU A 39 -14.98 -4.50 7.20
N TRP A 40 -15.13 -3.25 7.64
CA TRP A 40 -14.38 -2.74 8.78
C TRP A 40 -14.80 -3.45 10.07
N PRO A 41 -13.86 -3.99 10.86
CA PRO A 41 -14.18 -4.68 12.09
C PRO A 41 -15.01 -3.82 13.04
N GLY A 42 -16.16 -4.34 13.50
CA GLY A 42 -17.11 -3.63 14.36
C GLY A 42 -18.01 -2.60 13.67
N GLN A 43 -17.83 -2.36 12.36
CA GLN A 43 -18.66 -1.47 11.55
C GLN A 43 -18.91 -2.07 10.15
N PRO A 44 -19.77 -3.10 10.04
CA PRO A 44 -19.91 -3.89 8.81
C PRO A 44 -20.50 -3.12 7.62
N HIS A 45 -21.10 -1.95 7.84
CA HIS A 45 -21.54 -1.04 6.79
C HIS A 45 -20.39 -0.19 6.19
N VAL A 46 -19.23 -0.17 6.84
CA VAL A 46 -18.03 0.49 6.33
C VAL A 46 -17.19 -0.52 5.56
N GLN A 47 -17.11 -0.31 4.26
CA GLN A 47 -16.29 -1.13 3.36
C GLN A 47 -15.01 -0.39 3.00
N VAL A 48 -13.88 -1.10 3.06
CA VAL A 48 -12.55 -0.58 2.77
C VAL A 48 -11.89 -1.45 1.71
N ASP A 49 -11.31 -0.83 0.68
CA ASP A 49 -10.50 -1.54 -0.28
C ASP A 49 -9.07 -1.69 0.26
N VAL A 50 -8.57 -2.91 0.25
CA VAL A 50 -7.20 -3.23 0.70
C VAL A 50 -6.40 -3.70 -0.50
N VAL A 51 -5.27 -3.04 -0.75
CA VAL A 51 -4.36 -3.33 -1.84
C VAL A 51 -3.03 -3.83 -1.29
N SER A 52 -2.56 -4.96 -1.82
CA SER A 52 -1.18 -5.44 -1.65
C SER A 52 -0.46 -5.33 -2.98
N LEU A 53 0.64 -4.57 -3.03
CA LEU A 53 1.38 -4.31 -4.26
C LEU A 53 2.87 -4.67 -4.13
N HIS A 54 3.51 -4.84 -5.29
CA HIS A 54 4.96 -4.89 -5.41
C HIS A 54 5.37 -4.19 -6.72
N LEU A 55 6.05 -3.04 -6.59
CA LEU A 55 6.52 -2.27 -7.75
C LEU A 55 7.91 -2.72 -8.22
N ASP A 56 8.33 -2.27 -9.39
CA ASP A 56 9.63 -2.60 -9.97
C ASP A 56 10.79 -2.09 -9.11
N PHE A 57 11.83 -2.91 -8.94
CA PHE A 57 12.99 -2.58 -8.12
C PHE A 57 14.09 -1.86 -8.90
N SER A 58 14.10 -1.99 -10.22
CA SER A 58 15.25 -1.62 -11.06
C SER A 58 15.16 -0.23 -11.68
N SER A 59 13.95 0.27 -11.98
CA SER A 59 13.74 1.47 -12.76
C SER A 59 12.68 2.38 -12.14
N GLU A 60 13.06 3.63 -11.85
CA GLU A 60 12.12 4.68 -11.43
C GLU A 60 11.03 4.94 -12.47
N MET A 61 11.41 4.98 -13.76
CA MET A 61 10.46 5.19 -14.84
C MET A 61 9.42 4.07 -14.90
N THR A 62 9.85 2.83 -14.73
CA THR A 62 8.95 1.67 -14.67
C THR A 62 8.04 1.75 -13.45
N ARG A 63 8.58 2.04 -12.25
CA ARG A 63 7.77 2.24 -11.03
C ARG A 63 6.72 3.32 -11.21
N ARG A 64 7.10 4.45 -11.81
CA ARG A 64 6.17 5.55 -12.08
C ARG A 64 5.04 5.12 -13.02
N ALA A 65 5.32 4.38 -14.08
CA ALA A 65 4.31 3.85 -14.99
C ALA A 65 3.36 2.88 -14.27
N GLN A 66 3.89 1.96 -13.47
CA GLN A 66 3.10 1.04 -12.63
C GLN A 66 2.24 1.79 -11.61
N ALA A 67 2.77 2.85 -11.01
CA ALA A 67 2.00 3.71 -10.11
C ALA A 67 0.81 4.37 -10.81
N LEU A 68 0.99 4.84 -12.04
CA LEU A 68 -0.10 5.44 -12.83
C LEU A 68 -1.19 4.40 -13.18
N GLU A 69 -0.81 3.16 -13.52
CA GLU A 69 -1.77 2.07 -13.73
C GLU A 69 -2.59 1.76 -12.47
N LEU A 70 -1.91 1.68 -11.31
CA LEU A 70 -2.59 1.51 -10.00
C LEU A 70 -3.56 2.66 -9.71
N ILE A 71 -3.11 3.90 -9.89
CA ILE A 71 -3.90 5.10 -9.63
C ILE A 71 -5.16 5.10 -10.50
N GLU A 72 -5.03 4.84 -11.80
CA GLU A 72 -6.16 4.78 -12.73
C GLU A 72 -7.17 3.70 -12.32
N PHE A 73 -6.68 2.51 -11.96
CA PHE A 73 -7.52 1.42 -11.48
C PHE A 73 -8.27 1.79 -10.19
N MET A 74 -7.57 2.43 -9.24
CA MET A 74 -8.15 2.73 -7.91
C MET A 74 -9.08 3.94 -7.91
N ARG A 75 -8.91 4.90 -8.82
CA ARG A 75 -9.78 6.09 -8.92
C ARG A 75 -11.25 5.77 -9.15
N GLY A 76 -11.55 4.66 -9.82
CA GLY A 76 -12.93 4.20 -10.04
C GLY A 76 -13.62 3.60 -8.81
N ARG A 77 -12.89 3.40 -7.73
CA ARG A 77 -13.34 2.65 -6.55
C ARG A 77 -13.70 3.58 -5.38
N ASN A 78 -14.71 4.35 -5.44
CA ASN A 78 -15.16 5.35 -4.45
C ASN A 78 -15.31 4.82 -3.00
N ARG A 79 -14.26 4.18 -2.46
CA ARG A 79 -14.18 3.65 -1.11
C ARG A 79 -12.91 4.12 -0.41
N PRO A 80 -12.92 4.23 0.92
CA PRO A 80 -11.67 4.31 1.67
C PRO A 80 -10.77 3.15 1.32
N MET A 81 -9.46 3.38 1.34
CA MET A 81 -8.52 2.33 0.97
C MET A 81 -7.28 2.31 1.85
N VAL A 82 -6.69 1.13 1.93
CA VAL A 82 -5.35 0.88 2.47
C VAL A 82 -4.51 0.32 1.33
N VAL A 83 -3.44 1.00 0.97
CA VAL A 83 -2.49 0.55 -0.04
C VAL A 83 -1.18 0.20 0.65
N MET A 84 -0.77 -1.05 0.59
CA MET A 84 0.41 -1.54 1.29
C MET A 84 1.27 -2.46 0.41
N GLY A 85 2.54 -2.59 0.75
CA GLY A 85 3.47 -3.49 0.08
C GLY A 85 4.85 -2.89 -0.12
N ASP A 86 5.63 -3.52 -1.00
CA ASP A 86 6.95 -3.05 -1.42
C ASP A 86 6.82 -2.11 -2.61
N PHE A 87 7.02 -0.82 -2.34
CA PHE A 87 6.98 0.23 -3.36
C PHE A 87 8.33 0.38 -4.08
N ASN A 88 9.39 -0.25 -3.58
CA ASN A 88 10.76 -0.09 -4.06
C ASN A 88 11.22 1.38 -4.19
N ALA A 89 10.60 2.27 -3.45
CA ALA A 89 10.84 3.70 -3.43
C ALA A 89 10.77 4.24 -2.01
N ASP A 90 11.63 5.20 -1.71
CA ASP A 90 11.67 5.91 -0.42
C ASP A 90 10.94 7.26 -0.56
N TRP A 91 10.28 7.72 0.50
CA TRP A 91 9.49 8.97 0.48
C TRP A 91 10.35 10.20 0.19
N GLY A 92 11.49 10.31 0.85
CA GLY A 92 12.38 11.46 0.77
C GLY A 92 13.31 11.48 -0.44
N ALA A 93 13.34 10.42 -1.26
CA ALA A 93 14.23 10.31 -2.40
C ALA A 93 13.80 11.17 -3.60
N SER A 94 14.67 11.26 -4.62
CA SER A 94 14.33 11.85 -5.92
C SER A 94 13.18 11.11 -6.61
N ASP A 95 13.07 9.80 -6.37
CA ASP A 95 11.94 8.99 -6.82
C ASP A 95 10.65 9.39 -6.08
N ALA A 96 9.77 10.06 -6.78
CA ALA A 96 8.51 10.55 -6.22
C ALA A 96 7.36 9.53 -6.24
N THR A 97 7.61 8.25 -6.53
CA THR A 97 6.55 7.24 -6.78
C THR A 97 5.60 7.08 -5.59
N VAL A 98 6.11 6.98 -4.36
CA VAL A 98 5.24 6.85 -3.16
C VAL A 98 4.38 8.10 -2.98
N ARG A 99 5.00 9.29 -3.09
CA ARG A 99 4.28 10.57 -2.99
C ARG A 99 3.25 10.76 -4.09
N LEU A 100 3.52 10.30 -5.29
CA LEU A 100 2.59 10.32 -6.42
C LEU A 100 1.33 9.51 -6.08
N ILE A 101 1.48 8.27 -5.64
CA ILE A 101 0.35 7.42 -5.25
C ILE A 101 -0.42 8.07 -4.09
N ALA A 102 0.29 8.54 -3.07
CA ALA A 102 -0.32 9.17 -1.90
C ALA A 102 -1.14 10.42 -2.28
N SER A 103 -0.58 11.32 -3.11
CA SER A 103 -1.26 12.55 -3.52
C SER A 103 -2.47 12.29 -4.43
N GLU A 104 -2.32 11.41 -5.42
CA GLU A 104 -3.35 11.16 -6.43
C GLU A 104 -4.56 10.38 -5.89
N LEU A 105 -4.34 9.57 -4.86
CA LEU A 105 -5.39 8.77 -4.19
C LEU A 105 -5.81 9.36 -2.84
N ALA A 106 -5.34 10.55 -2.47
CA ALA A 106 -5.61 11.21 -1.20
C ALA A 106 -5.30 10.32 0.01
N LEU A 107 -4.08 9.76 0.04
CA LEU A 107 -3.62 8.86 1.10
C LEU A 107 -2.56 9.54 1.98
N SER A 108 -2.48 9.08 3.22
CA SER A 108 -1.47 9.49 4.21
C SER A 108 -0.58 8.31 4.57
N ALA A 109 0.71 8.57 4.79
CA ALA A 109 1.67 7.64 5.36
C ALA A 109 1.93 7.96 6.84
N TYR A 110 2.33 6.94 7.61
CA TYR A 110 2.80 7.17 8.97
C TYR A 110 4.17 7.82 8.95
N GLN A 111 4.30 9.03 9.53
CA GLN A 111 5.57 9.77 9.68
C GLN A 111 6.49 9.59 8.46
N PRO A 112 6.12 10.11 7.29
CA PRO A 112 6.86 9.82 6.05
C PRO A 112 8.31 10.29 6.08
N ASP A 113 8.61 11.36 6.83
CA ASP A 113 9.96 11.92 7.03
C ASP A 113 10.59 11.44 8.35
N GLY A 114 9.98 10.47 9.03
CA GLY A 114 10.45 9.95 10.33
C GLY A 114 11.67 9.05 10.21
N GLU A 115 12.60 9.20 11.14
CA GLU A 115 13.76 8.32 11.27
C GLU A 115 13.37 6.96 11.87
N GLY A 116 14.25 5.95 11.69
CA GLY A 116 14.12 4.64 12.33
C GLY A 116 13.08 3.70 11.68
N GLN A 117 12.48 4.07 10.56
CA GLN A 117 11.46 3.29 9.85
C GLN A 117 12.03 2.45 8.69
N SER A 118 13.34 2.18 8.69
CA SER A 118 13.98 1.41 7.61
C SER A 118 13.43 -0.02 7.53
N THR A 119 12.86 -0.37 6.39
CA THR A 119 12.36 -1.71 6.08
C THR A 119 13.36 -2.52 5.25
N PHE A 120 14.32 -1.86 4.61
CA PHE A 120 15.45 -2.49 3.92
C PHE A 120 16.77 -2.07 4.56
N PRO A 121 17.20 -2.78 5.63
CA PRO A 121 18.29 -2.34 6.51
C PRO A 121 19.64 -2.28 5.82
N TYR A 122 19.91 -3.12 4.81
CA TYR A 122 21.16 -3.11 4.06
C TYR A 122 21.51 -1.76 3.40
N ARG A 123 20.50 -0.93 3.12
CA ARG A 123 20.67 0.42 2.56
C ARG A 123 20.08 1.51 3.41
N GLY A 124 19.56 1.18 4.60
CA GLY A 124 18.91 2.14 5.48
C GLY A 124 17.64 2.75 4.90
N LYS A 125 16.98 2.09 3.91
CA LYS A 125 15.83 2.63 3.20
C LYS A 125 14.52 2.11 3.74
N ARG A 126 13.47 2.92 3.62
CA ARG A 126 12.08 2.53 3.83
C ARG A 126 11.43 2.31 2.46
N LEU A 127 11.27 1.06 2.07
CA LEU A 127 10.72 0.66 0.77
C LEU A 127 9.31 0.10 0.88
N ASP A 128 8.94 -0.38 2.07
CA ASP A 128 7.65 -0.96 2.37
C ASP A 128 6.79 0.06 3.11
N TRP A 129 5.60 0.32 2.58
CA TRP A 129 4.71 1.35 3.06
C TRP A 129 3.31 0.83 3.31
N ILE A 130 2.62 1.47 4.24
CA ILE A 130 1.17 1.40 4.42
C ILE A 130 0.65 2.81 4.25
N LEU A 131 -0.14 3.03 3.21
CA LEU A 131 -0.82 4.29 2.92
C LEU A 131 -2.31 4.12 3.18
N VAL A 132 -2.94 5.09 3.83
CA VAL A 132 -4.34 5.00 4.23
C VAL A 132 -5.12 6.24 3.79
N SER A 133 -6.38 6.08 3.42
CA SER A 133 -7.25 7.21 3.07
C SER A 133 -7.32 8.25 4.17
N HIS A 134 -7.43 9.51 3.78
CA HIS A 134 -7.66 10.61 4.72
C HIS A 134 -8.88 10.32 5.59
N GLY A 135 -8.74 10.52 6.90
CA GLY A 135 -9.76 10.17 7.89
C GLY A 135 -9.59 8.79 8.53
N MET A 136 -8.70 7.96 8.00
CA MET A 136 -8.15 6.82 8.74
C MET A 136 -6.93 7.27 9.56
N GLU A 137 -6.73 6.65 10.71
CA GLU A 137 -5.70 7.03 11.67
C GLU A 137 -4.80 5.84 12.00
N PHE A 138 -3.48 6.08 12.05
CA PHE A 138 -2.54 5.12 12.61
C PHE A 138 -2.59 5.21 14.14
N ARG A 139 -3.06 4.16 14.82
CA ARG A 139 -3.03 4.03 16.28
C ARG A 139 -1.69 3.48 16.75
N GLU A 140 -1.19 2.49 16.03
CA GLU A 140 0.16 1.96 16.21
C GLU A 140 0.81 1.76 14.85
N TYR A 141 2.14 1.87 14.83
CA TYR A 141 2.96 1.55 13.66
C TYR A 141 4.34 1.09 14.14
N ARG A 142 4.80 -0.02 13.62
CA ARG A 142 6.14 -0.52 13.93
C ARG A 142 6.75 -1.30 12.77
N VAL A 143 8.04 -1.19 12.63
CA VAL A 143 8.85 -2.06 11.78
C VAL A 143 9.36 -3.20 12.65
N VAL A 144 9.09 -4.44 12.23
CA VAL A 144 9.46 -5.65 12.97
C VAL A 144 10.94 -5.91 12.78
N SER A 145 11.67 -6.14 13.88
CA SER A 145 13.12 -6.34 13.86
C SER A 145 13.56 -7.73 13.40
N ASP A 146 12.65 -8.70 13.38
CA ASP A 146 12.96 -10.09 13.07
C ASP A 146 13.36 -10.25 11.61
N ALA A 147 14.54 -10.83 11.40
CA ALA A 147 15.11 -11.01 10.06
C ALA A 147 14.65 -12.34 9.46
N VAL A 148 13.43 -12.35 8.92
CA VAL A 148 12.89 -13.50 8.15
C VAL A 148 13.11 -13.33 6.65
N SER A 149 13.59 -12.16 6.22
CA SER A 149 13.82 -11.76 4.83
C SER A 149 14.92 -10.67 4.83
N ASP A 150 15.37 -10.23 3.66
CA ASP A 150 16.14 -9.01 3.45
C ASP A 150 15.31 -7.73 3.69
N HIS A 151 13.98 -7.85 3.69
CA HIS A 151 13.06 -6.83 4.16
C HIS A 151 12.53 -7.13 5.57
N ARG A 152 12.23 -6.08 6.33
CA ARG A 152 11.55 -6.14 7.61
C ARG A 152 10.05 -5.99 7.42
N GLY A 153 9.27 -6.76 8.20
CA GLY A 153 7.82 -6.63 8.22
C GLY A 153 7.37 -5.28 8.78
N VAL A 154 6.25 -4.78 8.28
CA VAL A 154 5.58 -3.57 8.79
C VAL A 154 4.24 -3.96 9.38
N VAL A 155 3.96 -3.48 10.59
CA VAL A 155 2.68 -3.71 11.28
C VAL A 155 2.07 -2.37 11.65
N ALA A 156 0.78 -2.20 11.37
CA ALA A 156 0.01 -1.04 11.78
C ALA A 156 -1.32 -1.45 12.40
N GLU A 157 -1.73 -0.75 13.45
CA GLU A 157 -3.11 -0.71 13.92
C GLU A 157 -3.77 0.56 13.36
N LEU A 158 -4.91 0.38 12.69
CA LEU A 158 -5.64 1.47 12.05
C LEU A 158 -6.98 1.71 12.76
N GLY A 159 -7.39 2.97 12.82
CA GLY A 159 -8.69 3.42 13.29
C GLY A 159 -9.42 4.26 12.24
N LEU A 160 -10.73 4.40 12.40
CA LEU A 160 -11.53 5.37 11.66
C LEU A 160 -11.71 6.61 12.52
N GLY A 161 -11.37 7.78 11.99
CA GLY A 161 -11.64 9.06 12.64
C GLY A 161 -13.16 9.31 12.80
N THR A 162 -13.57 9.93 13.89
CA THR A 162 -15.00 10.14 14.20
C THR A 162 -15.74 10.91 13.10
N GLN A 163 -15.11 11.92 12.51
CA GLN A 163 -15.72 12.71 11.43
C GLN A 163 -15.85 11.89 10.14
N PHE A 164 -14.90 11.01 9.87
CA PHE A 164 -14.91 10.12 8.71
C PHE A 164 -16.11 9.17 8.74
N VAL A 165 -16.35 8.53 9.89
CA VAL A 165 -17.51 7.66 10.09
C VAL A 165 -18.83 8.42 9.88
N LYS A 166 -18.96 9.64 10.42
CA LYS A 166 -20.16 10.46 10.23
C LYS A 166 -20.45 10.76 8.77
N ASN A 167 -19.40 11.09 8.00
CA ASN A 167 -19.55 11.41 6.56
C ASN A 167 -19.95 10.20 5.71
N MET A 168 -19.57 8.99 6.13
CA MET A 168 -19.91 7.76 5.43
C MET A 168 -21.35 7.27 5.69
N LEU A 169 -22.00 7.77 6.74
CA LEU A 169 -23.36 7.40 7.14
C LEU A 169 -24.43 8.34 6.59
N GLN A 170 -24.05 9.39 5.86
CA GLN A 170 -24.93 10.35 5.17
C GLN A 170 -25.05 9.99 3.69
#